data_7a83b19ebfdc8f82f469b7265e6f2a08
#
_entry.id   7a83b19ebfdc8f82f469b7265e6f2a08
#
_cell.length_a   1.000
_cell.length_b   1.000
_cell.length_c   1.000
_cell.angle_alpha   90.00
_cell.angle_beta   90.00
_cell.angle_gamma   90.00
#
_symmetry.space_group_name_H-M   'P 1'
#
loop_
_entity.id
_entity.type
_entity.pdbx_description
1 polymer ?
#
loop_
_entity_poly.entity_id
_entity_poly.type
_entity_poly.pdbx_seq_one_letter_code
_entity_poly.pdbx_strand_id
1 'polypeptide(L)'
;MEIRQNKVKHKLLKGEIATVPISPFAITADIIEYFGSYGFDGIQIENEHGAIDFADIPAMTMAADLWGMTSIVRVNLNLEGIIYRTLDVGASGIMVPHVDTKEDAEKVVKASKFHPIG
;
A
#
# COMPACT_ATOMS: atom_id res chain seq x y z
N MET A 1 -6.64 22.10 -0.40
CA MET A 1 -5.75 20.90 -0.36
C MET A 1 -6.51 19.75 -1.00
N GLU A 2 -6.03 19.24 -2.10
CA GLU A 2 -6.67 18.10 -2.78
C GLU A 2 -6.14 16.81 -2.14
N ILE A 3 -7.05 15.95 -1.67
CA ILE A 3 -6.68 14.66 -1.08
C ILE A 3 -6.33 13.71 -2.24
N ARG A 4 -5.19 13.02 -2.13
CA ARG A 4 -4.76 12.02 -3.11
C ARG A 4 -5.86 10.98 -3.31
N GLN A 5 -6.20 10.72 -4.56
CA GLN A 5 -7.21 9.73 -4.90
C GLN A 5 -6.58 8.33 -4.95
N ASN A 6 -7.22 7.37 -4.32
CA ASN A 6 -6.85 5.97 -4.46
C ASN A 6 -7.45 5.41 -5.76
N LYS A 7 -6.67 5.43 -6.84
CA LYS A 7 -7.09 5.04 -8.19
C LYS A 7 -7.58 3.59 -8.25
N VAL A 8 -6.89 2.67 -7.59
CA VAL A 8 -7.28 1.26 -7.54
C VAL A 8 -8.65 1.11 -6.89
N LYS A 9 -8.84 1.70 -5.71
CA LYS A 9 -10.12 1.66 -5.00
C LYS A 9 -11.26 2.24 -5.85
N HIS A 10 -11.04 3.37 -6.51
CA HIS A 10 -12.06 4.00 -7.35
C HIS A 10 -12.47 3.13 -8.53
N LYS A 11 -11.51 2.48 -9.20
CA LYS A 11 -11.81 1.54 -10.28
C LYS A 11 -12.61 0.34 -9.80
N LEU A 12 -12.17 -0.28 -8.71
CA LEU A 12 -12.86 -1.45 -8.15
C LEU A 12 -14.30 -1.12 -7.71
N LEU A 13 -14.54 0.04 -7.13
CA LEU A 13 -15.88 0.49 -6.76
C LEU A 13 -16.81 0.68 -7.97
N LYS A 14 -16.25 0.94 -9.14
CA LYS A 14 -17.00 1.04 -10.41
C LYS A 14 -17.14 -0.30 -11.14
N GLY A 15 -16.59 -1.38 -10.60
CA GLY A 15 -16.54 -2.68 -11.27
C GLY A 15 -15.51 -2.74 -12.41
N GLU A 16 -14.58 -1.81 -12.45
CA GLU A 16 -13.50 -1.78 -13.43
C GLU A 16 -12.31 -2.63 -12.99
N ILE A 17 -11.49 -3.07 -13.96
CA ILE A 17 -10.24 -3.78 -13.69
C ILE A 17 -9.15 -2.78 -13.30
N ALA A 18 -8.45 -3.03 -12.19
CA ALA A 18 -7.26 -2.31 -11.79
C ALA A 18 -6.01 -3.18 -11.99
N THR A 19 -4.96 -2.58 -12.53
CA THR A 19 -3.68 -3.26 -12.79
C THR A 19 -2.65 -2.84 -11.74
N VAL A 20 -2.12 -3.82 -11.00
CA VAL A 20 -1.17 -3.60 -9.91
C VAL A 20 -0.03 -4.60 -10.04
N PRO A 21 1.13 -4.21 -10.59
CA PRO A 21 2.30 -5.07 -10.62
C PRO A 21 2.82 -5.32 -9.20
N ILE A 22 3.38 -6.51 -9.02
CA ILE A 22 3.99 -6.96 -7.76
C ILE A 22 5.45 -7.29 -8.07
N SER A 23 6.37 -6.74 -7.31
CA SER A 23 7.77 -7.18 -7.37
C SER A 23 8.13 -7.90 -6.07
N PRO A 24 8.42 -9.21 -6.11
CA PRO A 24 8.56 -9.99 -4.90
C PRO A 24 9.89 -9.80 -4.17
N PHE A 25 10.96 -9.31 -4.79
CA PHE A 25 12.29 -9.43 -4.18
C PHE A 25 13.15 -8.18 -4.11
N ALA A 26 13.02 -7.26 -5.01
CA ALA A 26 13.71 -5.97 -4.96
C ALA A 26 13.00 -4.98 -5.87
N ILE A 27 12.39 -4.00 -5.29
CA ILE A 27 11.86 -2.85 -6.01
C ILE A 27 12.46 -1.60 -5.39
N THR A 28 12.83 -0.66 -6.22
CA THR A 28 13.36 0.64 -5.81
C THR A 28 12.41 1.75 -6.28
N ALA A 29 12.55 2.94 -5.77
CA ALA A 29 11.69 4.07 -6.14
C ALA A 29 11.74 4.38 -7.65
N ASP A 30 12.91 4.26 -8.27
CA ASP A 30 13.08 4.44 -9.71
C ASP A 30 12.39 3.36 -10.56
N ILE A 31 12.35 2.12 -10.09
CA ILE A 31 11.58 1.05 -10.74
C ILE A 31 10.07 1.31 -10.63
N ILE A 32 9.60 1.83 -9.49
CA ILE A 32 8.20 2.22 -9.32
C ILE A 32 7.83 3.34 -10.30
N GLU A 33 8.69 4.35 -10.44
CA GLU A 33 8.51 5.42 -11.42
C GLU A 33 8.46 4.87 -12.84
N TYR A 34 9.32 3.90 -13.16
CA TYR A 34 9.32 3.21 -14.44
C TYR A 34 7.97 2.50 -14.71
N PHE A 35 7.43 1.76 -13.74
CA PHE A 35 6.09 1.17 -13.87
C PHE A 35 5.00 2.23 -14.05
N GLY A 36 5.12 3.37 -13.40
CA GLY A 36 4.19 4.49 -13.58
C GLY A 36 4.12 4.96 -15.03
N SER A 37 5.26 5.00 -15.72
CA SER A 37 5.34 5.41 -17.15
C SER A 37 4.58 4.47 -18.09
N TYR A 38 4.32 3.22 -17.70
CA TYR A 38 3.50 2.27 -18.44
C TYR A 38 2.00 2.37 -18.16
N GLY A 39 1.57 3.25 -17.27
CA GLY A 39 0.16 3.51 -17.01
C GLY A 39 -0.54 2.51 -16.08
N PHE A 40 0.19 1.80 -15.24
CA PHE A 40 -0.40 0.96 -14.20
C PHE A 40 -1.22 1.78 -13.20
N ASP A 41 -2.23 1.15 -12.59
CA ASP A 41 -3.13 1.83 -11.66
C ASP A 41 -2.60 1.90 -10.23
N GLY A 42 -1.74 0.98 -9.89
CA GLY A 42 -1.08 0.91 -8.58
C GLY A 42 0.19 0.10 -8.64
N ILE A 43 0.83 -0.02 -7.50
CA ILE A 43 2.04 -0.83 -7.28
C ILE A 43 1.94 -1.51 -5.91
N GLN A 44 2.27 -2.79 -5.84
CA GLN A 44 2.45 -3.48 -4.56
C GLN A 44 3.92 -3.42 -4.14
N ILE A 45 4.16 -2.83 -2.98
CA ILE A 45 5.46 -2.75 -2.30
C ILE A 45 5.52 -3.90 -1.30
N GLU A 46 6.51 -4.76 -1.46
CA GLU A 46 6.63 -6.00 -0.71
C GLU A 46 7.54 -5.81 0.51
N ASN A 47 6.98 -5.72 1.71
CA ASN A 47 7.74 -5.58 2.95
C ASN A 47 7.59 -6.78 3.90
N GLU A 48 6.96 -7.88 3.45
CA GLU A 48 6.92 -9.15 4.18
C GLU A 48 8.10 -10.05 3.81
N HIS A 49 8.33 -10.24 2.51
CA HIS A 49 9.41 -11.04 1.97
C HIS A 49 10.37 -10.18 1.15
N GLY A 50 11.64 -10.44 1.24
CA GLY A 50 12.66 -9.73 0.47
C GLY A 50 13.43 -8.69 1.28
N ALA A 51 14.08 -7.77 0.57
CA ALA A 51 15.07 -6.85 1.14
C ALA A 51 14.56 -5.43 1.40
N ILE A 52 13.28 -5.15 1.12
CA ILE A 52 12.69 -3.81 1.36
C ILE A 52 12.48 -3.63 2.85
N ASP A 53 13.03 -2.56 3.41
CA ASP A 53 12.83 -2.19 4.80
C ASP A 53 11.84 -1.02 4.93
N PHE A 54 11.37 -0.78 6.14
CA PHE A 54 10.44 0.32 6.44
C PHE A 54 10.99 1.70 5.98
N ALA A 55 12.30 1.89 6.09
CA ALA A 55 12.96 3.13 5.65
C ALA A 55 12.84 3.41 4.14
N ASP A 56 12.60 2.40 3.33
CA ASP A 56 12.47 2.54 1.87
C ASP A 56 11.07 2.98 1.45
N ILE A 57 10.05 2.66 2.26
CA ILE A 57 8.64 2.87 1.92
C ILE A 57 8.32 4.33 1.57
N PRO A 58 8.79 5.36 2.29
CA PRO A 58 8.48 6.75 1.96
C PRO A 58 8.89 7.16 0.54
N ALA A 59 10.09 6.79 0.10
CA ALA A 59 10.56 7.10 -1.24
C ALA A 59 9.73 6.37 -2.31
N MET A 60 9.36 5.12 -2.04
CA MET A 60 8.55 4.30 -2.94
C MET A 60 7.12 4.83 -3.08
N THR A 61 6.49 5.27 -1.98
CA THR A 61 5.16 5.86 -2.02
C THR A 61 5.16 7.18 -2.77
N MET A 62 6.18 8.02 -2.58
CA MET A 62 6.34 9.26 -3.35
C MET A 62 6.52 9.01 -4.85
N ALA A 63 7.31 8.00 -5.23
CA ALA A 63 7.47 7.62 -6.63
C ALA A 63 6.13 7.17 -7.27
N ALA A 64 5.33 6.39 -6.53
CA ALA A 64 3.99 6.02 -6.98
C ALA A 64 3.07 7.24 -7.15
N ASP A 65 3.12 8.18 -6.22
CA ASP A 65 2.32 9.41 -6.25
C ASP A 65 2.62 10.30 -7.45
N LEU A 66 3.88 10.39 -7.89
CA LEU A 66 4.29 11.16 -9.08
C LEU A 66 3.52 10.74 -10.34
N TRP A 67 3.12 9.49 -10.42
CA TRP A 67 2.39 8.92 -11.56
C TRP A 67 0.91 8.67 -11.27
N GLY A 68 0.40 9.14 -10.14
CA GLY A 68 -0.98 8.90 -9.72
C GLY A 68 -1.32 7.44 -9.49
N MET A 69 -0.31 6.61 -9.20
CA MET A 69 -0.51 5.21 -8.84
C MET A 69 -0.90 5.07 -7.36
N THR A 70 -1.72 4.07 -7.06
CA THR A 70 -2.00 3.65 -5.69
C THR A 70 -0.86 2.79 -5.16
N SER A 71 -0.16 3.24 -4.12
CA SER A 71 0.82 2.43 -3.40
C SER A 71 0.13 1.51 -2.41
N ILE A 72 0.31 0.19 -2.56
CA ILE A 72 -0.21 -0.82 -1.64
C ILE A 72 1.00 -1.51 -1.00
N VAL A 73 1.16 -1.37 0.30
CA VAL A 73 2.29 -2.00 1.02
C VAL A 73 1.83 -3.29 1.68
N ARG A 74 2.50 -4.41 1.36
CA ARG A 74 2.35 -5.63 2.13
C ARG A 74 3.25 -5.56 3.35
N VAL A 75 2.64 -5.38 4.52
CA VAL A 75 3.36 -5.32 5.80
C VAL A 75 3.80 -6.72 6.24
N ASN A 76 4.79 -6.80 7.10
CA ASN A 76 5.37 -8.07 7.53
C ASN A 76 4.59 -8.78 8.63
N LEU A 77 3.82 -8.07 9.42
CA LEU A 77 3.05 -8.62 10.56
C LEU A 77 1.73 -7.89 10.74
N ASN A 78 0.74 -8.60 11.27
CA ASN A 78 -0.53 -8.03 11.70
C ASN A 78 -0.39 -7.36 13.09
N LEU A 79 0.34 -6.25 13.13
CA LEU A 79 0.56 -5.44 14.33
C LEU A 79 0.11 -4.00 14.09
N GLU A 80 -0.64 -3.46 15.03
CA GLU A 80 -1.21 -2.10 14.98
C GLU A 80 -0.14 -1.06 14.64
N GLY A 81 0.99 -1.07 15.37
CA GLY A 81 2.08 -0.11 15.17
C GLY A 81 2.75 -0.19 13.79
N ILE A 82 2.75 -1.34 13.15
CA ILE A 82 3.25 -1.51 11.78
C ILE A 82 2.24 -0.95 10.79
N ILE A 83 0.97 -1.24 10.99
CA ILE A 83 -0.13 -0.85 10.10
C ILE A 83 -0.23 0.68 10.02
N TYR A 84 -0.44 1.35 11.17
CA TYR A 84 -0.63 2.81 11.14
C TYR A 84 0.62 3.54 10.68
N ARG A 85 1.83 3.12 11.10
CA ARG A 85 3.07 3.75 10.65
C ARG A 85 3.29 3.63 9.13
N THR A 86 2.91 2.51 8.54
CA THR A 86 3.00 2.31 7.09
C THR A 86 2.06 3.27 6.35
N LEU A 87 0.85 3.48 6.86
CA LEU A 87 -0.08 4.45 6.32
C LEU A 87 0.42 5.90 6.51
N ASP A 88 1.00 6.21 7.66
CA ASP A 88 1.53 7.55 7.98
C ASP A 88 2.68 7.98 7.05
N VAL A 89 3.50 7.03 6.59
CA VAL A 89 4.59 7.32 5.64
C VAL A 89 4.17 7.33 4.18
N GLY A 90 2.87 7.28 3.90
CA GLY A 90 2.31 7.58 2.60
C GLY A 90 1.70 6.40 1.84
N ALA A 91 1.66 5.20 2.39
CA ALA A 91 0.94 4.10 1.76
C ALA A 91 -0.55 4.44 1.56
N SER A 92 -1.06 4.23 0.35
CA SER A 92 -2.47 4.46 0.02
C SER A 92 -3.35 3.25 0.33
N GLY A 93 -2.74 2.11 0.59
CA GLY A 93 -3.38 0.87 1.01
C GLY A 93 -2.37 -0.06 1.68
N ILE A 94 -2.89 -1.02 2.40
CA ILE A 94 -2.08 -2.07 3.05
C ILE A 94 -2.62 -3.44 2.69
N MET A 95 -1.71 -4.41 2.61
CA MET A 95 -2.02 -5.83 2.61
C MET A 95 -1.41 -6.43 3.87
N VAL A 96 -2.23 -7.08 4.68
CA VAL A 96 -1.81 -7.64 5.96
C VAL A 96 -1.78 -9.17 5.83
N PRO A 97 -0.65 -9.82 6.08
CA PRO A 97 -0.54 -11.27 6.01
C PRO A 97 -1.14 -11.93 7.25
N HIS A 98 -1.40 -13.23 7.17
CA HIS A 98 -1.82 -14.07 8.30
C HIS A 98 -3.08 -13.56 9.03
N VAL A 99 -4.08 -13.13 8.25
CA VAL A 99 -5.40 -12.76 8.78
C VAL A 99 -6.28 -14.00 8.68
N ASP A 100 -6.29 -14.82 9.72
CA ASP A 100 -6.93 -16.14 9.71
C ASP A 100 -8.30 -16.11 10.40
N THR A 101 -8.56 -15.14 11.25
CA THR A 101 -9.80 -15.03 12.03
C THR A 101 -10.52 -13.71 11.78
N LYS A 102 -11.79 -13.66 12.17
CA LYS A 102 -12.57 -12.41 12.16
C LYS A 102 -11.92 -11.34 13.05
N GLU A 103 -11.44 -11.76 14.21
CA GLU A 103 -10.79 -10.89 15.20
C GLU A 103 -9.50 -10.28 14.63
N ASP A 104 -8.75 -11.02 13.83
CA ASP A 104 -7.56 -10.49 13.14
C ASP A 104 -7.95 -9.44 12.10
N ALA A 105 -9.01 -9.67 11.34
CA ALA A 105 -9.52 -8.69 10.38
C ALA A 105 -10.02 -7.41 11.06
N GLU A 106 -10.72 -7.52 12.20
CA GLU A 106 -11.18 -6.38 12.99
C GLU A 106 -10.00 -5.55 13.52
N LYS A 107 -8.91 -6.18 13.98
CA LYS A 107 -7.67 -5.48 14.39
C LYS A 107 -7.09 -4.68 13.24
N VAL A 108 -7.01 -5.25 12.03
CA VAL A 108 -6.52 -4.53 10.84
C VAL A 108 -7.35 -3.29 10.56
N VAL A 109 -8.68 -3.42 10.59
CA VAL A 109 -9.59 -2.29 10.34
C VAL A 109 -9.38 -1.18 11.37
N LYS A 110 -9.31 -1.54 12.66
CA LYS A 110 -9.07 -0.57 13.74
C LYS A 110 -7.73 0.15 13.57
N ALA A 111 -6.65 -0.61 13.36
CA ALA A 111 -5.32 -0.06 13.15
C ALA A 111 -5.20 0.87 11.93
N SER A 112 -6.13 0.76 10.98
CA SER A 112 -6.18 1.58 9.76
C SER A 112 -7.07 2.81 9.87
N LYS A 113 -7.66 3.08 11.03
CA LYS A 113 -8.62 4.17 11.25
C LYS A 113 -8.19 5.03 12.44
N PHE A 114 -8.59 6.31 12.39
CA PHE A 114 -8.50 7.20 13.54
C PHE A 114 -9.69 7.04 14.48
N HIS A 115 -9.46 7.46 15.74
CA HIS A 115 -10.55 7.54 16.71
C HIS A 115 -11.77 8.31 16.13
N PRO A 116 -13.03 7.93 16.37
CA PRO A 116 -13.52 6.88 17.29
C PRO A 116 -13.69 5.48 16.66
N ILE A 117 -13.27 5.27 15.42
CA ILE A 117 -13.46 4.01 14.69
C ILE A 117 -12.29 3.04 14.93
N GLY A 118 -11.10 3.59 15.13
CA GLY A 118 -9.85 2.87 15.35
C GLY A 118 -9.26 3.10 16.74
#